data_02591e61dabfb60405d060b926a52aa8
#
_entry.id   02591e61dabfb60405d060b926a52aa8
#
_cell.length_a   1.000
_cell.length_b   1.000
_cell.length_c   1.000
_cell.angle_alpha   90.00
_cell.angle_beta   90.00
_cell.angle_gamma   90.00
#
_symmetry.space_group_name_H-M   'P 1'
#
loop_
_entity.id
_entity.type
_entity.pdbx_description
1 polymer ?
#
loop_
_entity_poly.entity_id
_entity_poly.type
_entity_poly.pdbx_seq_one_letter_code
_entity_poly.pdbx_strand_id
1 'polypeptide(L)'
;MKKKIIAALFAVVLILSVIVPGTVIFAEEADLSVHYSRLNDMEGLLDDAAAQRVSARLDEVRRELDFDIVIVTGSDLGGKTMEEYADDFYDYNGFGCGSNRDGALLLLNMEDRKWHISTRGYGITAFTDYGIQQAGDAIKEYFDTDCEKAFDLFIDKCEEYVNLAREGKPYDRSLSLIWIPISLVVGFVIANIIVGSMKKKLKSVRSQAAASSYVREDSLNITDSRDIYLYATVTRTAKPDDSSSSGGSSTHTSSSGATHGGGGGSF
;
A
#
# COMPACT_ATOMS: atom_id res chain seq x y z
N MET A 1 -27.02 28.36 80.69
CA MET A 1 -27.05 26.98 80.26
C MET A 1 -27.60 26.87 78.82
N LYS A 2 -28.66 27.56 78.38
CA LYS A 2 -29.22 27.45 77.03
C LYS A 2 -28.26 27.78 75.87
N LYS A 3 -27.40 28.78 76.00
CA LYS A 3 -26.41 29.16 74.99
C LYS A 3 -25.32 28.10 74.76
N LYS A 4 -24.92 27.32 75.77
CA LYS A 4 -23.99 26.22 75.64
C LYS A 4 -24.52 24.99 74.94
N ILE A 5 -25.85 24.75 75.17
CA ILE A 5 -26.58 23.63 74.52
C ILE A 5 -26.75 23.91 73.01
N ILE A 6 -27.09 25.16 72.66
CA ILE A 6 -27.20 25.57 71.23
C ILE A 6 -25.91 25.50 70.51
N ALA A 7 -24.78 25.90 71.14
CA ALA A 7 -23.44 25.78 70.54
C ALA A 7 -23.00 24.31 70.36
N ALA A 8 -23.34 23.43 71.29
CA ALA A 8 -23.09 21.99 71.18
C ALA A 8 -23.92 21.33 70.08
N LEU A 9 -25.19 21.74 69.93
CA LEU A 9 -26.07 21.24 68.85
C LEU A 9 -25.58 21.71 67.48
N PHE A 10 -25.09 22.94 67.34
CA PHE A 10 -24.52 23.46 66.09
C PHE A 10 -23.21 22.74 65.70
N ALA A 11 -22.35 22.41 66.71
CA ALA A 11 -21.14 21.65 66.46
C ALA A 11 -21.43 20.20 66.00
N VAL A 12 -22.48 19.55 66.52
CA VAL A 12 -22.88 18.20 66.10
C VAL A 12 -23.49 18.20 64.69
N VAL A 13 -24.24 19.24 64.33
CA VAL A 13 -24.79 19.38 62.96
C VAL A 13 -23.65 19.64 61.95
N LEU A 14 -22.62 20.37 62.32
CA LEU A 14 -21.48 20.66 61.47
C LEU A 14 -20.56 19.43 61.29
N ILE A 15 -20.50 18.54 62.29
CA ILE A 15 -19.76 17.28 62.18
C ILE A 15 -20.50 16.23 61.38
N LEU A 16 -21.84 16.23 61.43
CA LEU A 16 -22.63 15.31 60.57
C LEU A 16 -22.65 15.69 59.09
N SER A 17 -22.37 16.94 58.75
CA SER A 17 -22.30 17.37 57.34
C SER A 17 -20.97 17.00 56.63
N VAL A 18 -19.97 16.53 57.39
CA VAL A 18 -18.64 16.14 56.84
C VAL A 18 -18.51 14.62 56.58
N ILE A 19 -19.48 13.82 57.03
CA ILE A 19 -19.48 12.35 56.83
C ILE A 19 -20.65 11.95 55.95
N VAL A 20 -20.85 12.65 54.84
CA VAL A 20 -21.42 12.00 53.66
C VAL A 20 -20.23 11.55 52.85
N PRO A 21 -19.93 10.21 52.74
CA PRO A 21 -19.03 9.78 51.73
C PRO A 21 -19.71 10.21 50.43
N GLY A 22 -19.13 11.19 49.76
CA GLY A 22 -19.45 11.46 48.37
C GLY A 22 -19.23 10.16 47.65
N THR A 23 -20.26 9.40 47.43
CA THR A 23 -20.28 8.45 46.33
C THR A 23 -20.06 9.31 45.10
N VAL A 24 -18.81 9.48 44.71
CA VAL A 24 -18.47 9.84 43.37
C VAL A 24 -19.00 8.67 42.56
N ILE A 25 -20.25 8.82 42.09
CA ILE A 25 -20.74 8.03 40.99
C ILE A 25 -19.80 8.48 39.85
N PHE A 26 -18.71 7.74 39.64
CA PHE A 26 -18.13 7.68 38.34
C PHE A 26 -19.32 7.16 37.50
N ALA A 27 -19.97 8.07 36.80
CA ALA A 27 -20.69 7.71 35.63
C ALA A 27 -19.54 7.14 34.76
N GLU A 28 -19.41 5.82 34.73
CA GLU A 28 -18.82 5.11 33.66
C GLU A 28 -19.59 5.64 32.47
N GLU A 29 -19.01 6.61 31.76
CA GLU A 29 -19.45 6.93 30.41
C GLU A 29 -19.43 5.56 29.74
N ALA A 30 -20.61 4.98 29.56
CA ALA A 30 -20.76 3.83 28.70
C ALA A 30 -20.20 4.34 27.38
N ASP A 31 -18.99 3.91 27.09
CA ASP A 31 -18.37 4.08 25.80
C ASP A 31 -19.33 3.42 24.81
N LEU A 32 -20.22 4.25 24.23
CA LEU A 32 -21.12 3.87 23.15
C LEU A 32 -20.34 3.73 21.84
N SER A 33 -19.00 3.65 21.91
CA SER A 33 -18.22 3.24 20.78
C SER A 33 -18.68 1.83 20.41
N VAL A 34 -19.35 1.74 19.29
CA VAL A 34 -19.65 0.45 18.66
C VAL A 34 -18.29 -0.20 18.42
N HIS A 35 -17.93 -1.15 19.28
CA HIS A 35 -16.69 -1.87 19.15
C HIS A 35 -16.90 -2.91 18.05
N TYR A 36 -16.54 -2.57 16.83
CA TYR A 36 -16.62 -3.49 15.71
C TYR A 36 -15.71 -4.70 15.95
N SER A 37 -16.22 -5.88 15.67
CA SER A 37 -15.42 -7.10 15.67
C SER A 37 -14.48 -7.13 14.46
N ARG A 38 -13.56 -8.09 14.39
CA ARG A 38 -12.70 -8.27 13.20
C ARG A 38 -13.45 -8.76 11.98
N LEU A 39 -14.57 -9.44 12.20
CA LEU A 39 -15.51 -9.79 11.16
C LEU A 39 -16.75 -8.91 11.29
N ASN A 40 -17.02 -8.10 10.27
CA ASN A 40 -18.18 -7.22 10.18
C ASN A 40 -18.93 -7.54 8.89
N ASP A 41 -19.73 -8.60 8.94
CA ASP A 41 -20.55 -9.04 7.82
C ASP A 41 -21.88 -8.28 7.81
N MET A 42 -21.86 -7.04 7.28
CA MET A 42 -23.05 -6.18 7.23
C MET A 42 -24.04 -6.60 6.13
N GLU A 43 -23.58 -7.38 5.16
CA GLU A 43 -24.41 -7.89 4.05
C GLU A 43 -24.99 -9.28 4.33
N GLY A 44 -24.57 -9.92 5.44
CA GLY A 44 -25.11 -11.22 5.86
C GLY A 44 -24.73 -12.35 4.89
N LEU A 45 -23.50 -12.35 4.39
CA LEU A 45 -23.00 -13.34 3.44
C LEU A 45 -22.71 -14.69 4.11
N LEU A 46 -22.51 -14.70 5.41
CA LEU A 46 -22.22 -15.89 6.20
C LEU A 46 -23.41 -16.27 7.08
N ASP A 47 -23.61 -17.56 7.28
CA ASP A 47 -24.47 -18.03 8.35
C ASP A 47 -23.77 -17.88 9.73
N ASP A 48 -24.53 -17.98 10.82
CA ASP A 48 -24.01 -17.79 12.19
C ASP A 48 -22.85 -18.74 12.52
N ALA A 49 -22.86 -19.96 11.99
CA ALA A 49 -21.83 -20.95 12.26
C ALA A 49 -20.54 -20.64 11.48
N ALA A 50 -20.66 -20.21 10.22
CA ALA A 50 -19.55 -19.75 9.40
C ALA A 50 -18.92 -18.47 9.98
N ALA A 51 -19.75 -17.51 10.37
CA ALA A 51 -19.29 -16.26 11.00
C ALA A 51 -18.51 -16.53 12.29
N GLN A 52 -18.94 -17.49 13.11
CA GLN A 52 -18.19 -17.90 14.31
C GLN A 52 -16.85 -18.56 13.97
N ARG A 53 -16.79 -19.44 12.94
CA ARG A 53 -15.54 -20.06 12.51
C ARG A 53 -14.53 -19.04 12.01
N VAL A 54 -14.96 -18.16 11.11
CA VAL A 54 -14.10 -17.09 10.57
C VAL A 54 -13.63 -16.15 11.68
N SER A 55 -14.52 -15.73 12.59
CA SER A 55 -14.14 -14.88 13.73
C SER A 55 -13.10 -15.55 14.63
N ALA A 56 -13.30 -16.83 14.94
CA ALA A 56 -12.35 -17.58 15.76
C ALA A 56 -10.97 -17.69 15.08
N ARG A 57 -10.94 -17.90 13.75
CA ARG A 57 -9.71 -17.93 12.96
C ARG A 57 -8.99 -16.57 12.95
N LEU A 58 -9.72 -15.47 12.76
CA LEU A 58 -9.17 -14.11 12.85
C LEU A 58 -8.52 -13.84 14.21
N ASP A 59 -9.16 -14.27 15.30
CA ASP A 59 -8.63 -14.13 16.65
C ASP A 59 -7.41 -15.01 16.92
N GLU A 60 -7.35 -16.22 16.33
CA GLU A 60 -6.20 -17.12 16.41
C GLU A 60 -4.99 -16.50 15.71
N VAL A 61 -5.13 -16.12 14.45
CA VAL A 61 -4.06 -15.54 13.64
C VAL A 61 -3.54 -14.23 14.23
N ARG A 62 -4.41 -13.39 14.77
CA ARG A 62 -3.97 -12.17 15.47
C ARG A 62 -3.05 -12.48 16.65
N ARG A 63 -3.35 -13.51 17.43
CA ARG A 63 -2.53 -13.90 18.58
C ARG A 63 -1.20 -14.52 18.16
N GLU A 64 -1.19 -15.29 17.06
CA GLU A 64 0.01 -15.95 16.56
C GLU A 64 0.97 -14.99 15.86
N LEU A 65 0.42 -14.08 15.07
CA LEU A 65 1.22 -13.17 14.23
C LEU A 65 1.40 -11.78 14.83
N ASP A 66 0.74 -11.42 15.94
CA ASP A 66 0.67 -10.03 16.40
C ASP A 66 0.37 -9.06 15.24
N PHE A 67 -0.62 -9.46 14.43
CA PHE A 67 -1.04 -8.79 13.21
C PHE A 67 -2.55 -8.84 13.11
N ASP A 68 -3.21 -7.71 12.88
CA ASP A 68 -4.67 -7.64 12.88
C ASP A 68 -5.22 -7.83 11.46
N ILE A 69 -6.13 -8.78 11.31
CA ILE A 69 -6.84 -9.01 10.05
C ILE A 69 -8.30 -8.67 10.28
N VAL A 70 -8.85 -7.82 9.43
CA VAL A 70 -10.23 -7.34 9.52
C VAL A 70 -10.94 -7.64 8.20
N ILE A 71 -12.16 -8.14 8.29
CA ILE A 71 -13.02 -8.39 7.13
C ILE A 71 -14.31 -7.58 7.32
N VAL A 72 -14.65 -6.81 6.31
CA VAL A 72 -15.85 -5.96 6.28
C VAL A 72 -16.60 -6.23 4.99
N THR A 73 -17.89 -6.51 5.10
CA THR A 73 -18.81 -6.53 3.97
C THR A 73 -19.78 -5.36 4.10
N GLY A 74 -20.03 -4.62 3.02
CA GLY A 74 -20.94 -3.48 3.10
C GLY A 74 -21.10 -2.76 1.76
N SER A 75 -22.35 -2.41 1.42
CA SER A 75 -22.70 -1.72 0.19
C SER A 75 -22.73 -0.20 0.36
N ASP A 76 -23.18 0.29 1.52
CA ASP A 76 -23.23 1.73 1.79
C ASP A 76 -21.89 2.25 2.31
N LEU A 77 -21.16 2.90 1.43
CA LEU A 77 -19.86 3.50 1.73
C LEU A 77 -19.98 4.98 2.18
N GLY A 78 -21.18 5.50 2.40
CA GLY A 78 -21.39 6.90 2.80
C GLY A 78 -20.85 7.93 1.80
N GLY A 79 -20.81 7.59 0.51
CA GLY A 79 -20.28 8.45 -0.55
C GLY A 79 -18.75 8.46 -0.69
N LYS A 80 -18.05 7.61 0.04
CA LYS A 80 -16.59 7.43 -0.05
C LYS A 80 -16.22 6.41 -1.13
N THR A 81 -14.98 6.46 -1.58
CA THR A 81 -14.41 5.37 -2.38
C THR A 81 -14.19 4.14 -1.51
N MET A 82 -13.95 2.98 -2.14
CA MET A 82 -13.60 1.74 -1.44
C MET A 82 -12.33 1.92 -0.56
N GLU A 83 -11.34 2.61 -1.08
CA GLU A 83 -10.09 2.93 -0.39
C GLU A 83 -10.33 3.80 0.83
N GLU A 84 -10.97 4.98 0.64
CA GLU A 84 -11.25 5.90 1.74
C GLU A 84 -12.11 5.25 2.85
N TYR A 85 -13.08 4.43 2.47
CA TYR A 85 -13.92 3.74 3.45
C TYR A 85 -13.14 2.68 4.23
N ALA A 86 -12.35 1.86 3.55
CA ALA A 86 -11.56 0.81 4.18
C ALA A 86 -10.53 1.38 5.16
N ASP A 87 -9.81 2.44 4.76
CA ASP A 87 -8.82 3.10 5.60
C ASP A 87 -9.46 3.75 6.82
N ASP A 88 -10.53 4.50 6.61
CA ASP A 88 -11.26 5.17 7.68
C ASP A 88 -11.87 4.14 8.65
N PHE A 89 -12.43 3.05 8.13
CA PHE A 89 -12.97 1.99 8.96
C PHE A 89 -11.89 1.36 9.85
N TYR A 90 -10.71 1.11 9.29
CA TYR A 90 -9.57 0.60 10.04
C TYR A 90 -9.09 1.57 11.11
N ASP A 91 -8.93 2.84 10.76
CA ASP A 91 -8.37 3.86 11.62
C ASP A 91 -9.28 4.25 12.77
N TYR A 92 -10.55 4.58 12.48
CA TYR A 92 -11.48 5.10 13.47
C TYR A 92 -11.98 4.03 14.43
N ASN A 93 -12.00 2.76 14.03
CA ASN A 93 -12.38 1.66 14.93
C ASN A 93 -11.18 1.07 15.70
N GLY A 94 -10.00 1.64 15.54
CA GLY A 94 -8.87 1.31 16.38
C GLY A 94 -8.22 -0.03 16.10
N PHE A 95 -8.39 -0.58 14.89
CA PHE A 95 -7.76 -1.84 14.48
C PHE A 95 -6.23 -1.74 14.37
N GLY A 96 -5.57 -2.88 14.38
CA GLY A 96 -4.14 -3.03 14.26
C GLY A 96 -3.43 -3.41 15.56
N CYS A 97 -2.32 -4.11 15.42
CA CYS A 97 -1.47 -4.53 16.53
C CYS A 97 -0.32 -3.54 16.74
N GLY A 98 0.08 -3.38 18.00
CA GLY A 98 1.22 -2.54 18.37
C GLY A 98 1.04 -1.05 18.10
N SER A 99 2.13 -0.28 18.26
CA SER A 99 2.14 1.18 18.10
C SER A 99 1.96 1.62 16.64
N ASN A 100 2.36 0.78 15.69
CA ASN A 100 2.26 1.06 14.26
C ASN A 100 0.91 0.68 13.68
N ARG A 101 0.07 0.00 14.48
CA ARG A 101 -1.21 -0.54 14.06
C ARG A 101 -1.08 -1.52 12.89
N ASP A 102 -0.23 -2.53 13.08
CA ASP A 102 0.10 -3.51 12.06
C ASP A 102 -1.12 -4.38 11.70
N GLY A 103 -1.49 -4.39 10.42
CA GLY A 103 -2.62 -5.18 9.97
C GLY A 103 -3.04 -4.95 8.54
N ALA A 104 -4.12 -5.64 8.17
CA ALA A 104 -4.78 -5.56 6.87
C ALA A 104 -6.31 -5.66 7.02
N LEU A 105 -7.03 -4.98 6.15
CA LEU A 105 -8.48 -5.02 6.07
C LEU A 105 -8.92 -5.39 4.65
N LEU A 106 -9.80 -6.39 4.54
CA LEU A 106 -10.54 -6.69 3.32
C LEU A 106 -11.92 -6.05 3.39
N LEU A 107 -12.23 -5.16 2.46
CA LEU A 107 -13.56 -4.63 2.22
C LEU A 107 -14.16 -5.29 0.99
N LEU A 108 -15.36 -5.83 1.13
CA LEU A 108 -16.15 -6.43 0.06
C LEU A 108 -17.48 -5.68 -0.10
N ASN A 109 -17.76 -5.23 -1.33
CA ASN A 109 -19.03 -4.62 -1.71
C ASN A 109 -19.67 -5.47 -2.81
N MET A 110 -20.76 -6.19 -2.45
CA MET A 110 -21.44 -7.08 -3.38
C MET A 110 -22.30 -6.32 -4.37
N GLU A 111 -22.85 -5.16 -4.02
CA GLU A 111 -23.67 -4.34 -4.90
C GLU A 111 -22.86 -3.79 -6.08
N ASP A 112 -21.70 -3.22 -5.80
CA ASP A 112 -20.77 -2.69 -6.81
C ASP A 112 -19.87 -3.76 -7.42
N ARG A 113 -19.87 -4.99 -6.87
CA ARG A 113 -18.97 -6.09 -7.24
C ARG A 113 -17.50 -5.68 -7.19
N LYS A 114 -17.12 -5.08 -6.06
CA LYS A 114 -15.76 -4.58 -5.82
C LYS A 114 -15.20 -5.12 -4.52
N TRP A 115 -13.92 -5.30 -4.50
CA TRP A 115 -13.14 -5.58 -3.29
C TRP A 115 -11.99 -4.60 -3.16
N HIS A 116 -11.56 -4.35 -1.92
CA HIS A 116 -10.40 -3.55 -1.61
C HIS A 116 -9.66 -4.12 -0.40
N ILE A 117 -8.34 -4.19 -0.48
CA ILE A 117 -7.46 -4.55 0.64
C ILE A 117 -6.72 -3.28 1.05
N SER A 118 -6.94 -2.82 2.28
CA SER A 118 -6.17 -1.75 2.91
C SER A 118 -5.15 -2.37 3.86
N THR A 119 -3.94 -1.82 3.91
CA THR A 119 -2.85 -2.30 4.75
C THR A 119 -2.24 -1.16 5.56
N ARG A 120 -1.83 -1.44 6.80
CA ARG A 120 -1.22 -0.46 7.68
C ARG A 120 -0.05 -1.02 8.46
N GLY A 121 0.90 -0.15 8.84
CA GLY A 121 2.08 -0.53 9.60
C GLY A 121 2.91 -1.58 8.87
N TYR A 122 3.19 -2.71 9.54
CA TYR A 122 3.93 -3.81 8.92
C TYR A 122 3.20 -4.43 7.72
N GLY A 123 1.87 -4.27 7.65
CA GLY A 123 1.07 -4.71 6.50
C GLY A 123 1.56 -4.11 5.18
N ILE A 124 1.99 -2.85 5.16
CA ILE A 124 2.54 -2.19 3.96
C ILE A 124 3.80 -2.92 3.45
N THR A 125 4.61 -3.46 4.35
CA THR A 125 5.81 -4.22 3.97
C THR A 125 5.49 -5.64 3.54
N ALA A 126 4.51 -6.27 4.21
CA ALA A 126 4.13 -7.66 3.94
C ALA A 126 3.33 -7.80 2.63
N PHE A 127 2.48 -6.83 2.33
CA PHE A 127 1.62 -6.82 1.15
C PHE A 127 2.18 -5.86 0.10
N THR A 128 2.96 -6.39 -0.83
CA THR A 128 3.33 -5.64 -2.03
C THR A 128 2.12 -5.45 -2.94
N ASP A 129 2.16 -4.48 -3.86
CA ASP A 129 1.08 -4.29 -4.85
C ASP A 129 0.78 -5.58 -5.62
N TYR A 130 1.83 -6.36 -5.94
CA TYR A 130 1.68 -7.66 -6.56
C TYR A 130 1.00 -8.67 -5.63
N GLY A 131 1.38 -8.71 -4.36
CA GLY A 131 0.78 -9.59 -3.35
C GLY A 131 -0.72 -9.29 -3.17
N ILE A 132 -1.10 -8.02 -3.07
CA ILE A 132 -2.49 -7.58 -2.97
C ILE A 132 -3.31 -8.08 -4.16
N GLN A 133 -2.78 -7.89 -5.39
CA GLN A 133 -3.47 -8.35 -6.59
C GLN A 133 -3.63 -9.87 -6.60
N GLN A 134 -2.59 -10.62 -6.21
CA GLN A 134 -2.66 -12.09 -6.14
C GLN A 134 -3.62 -12.58 -5.07
N ALA A 135 -3.68 -11.93 -3.90
CA ALA A 135 -4.66 -12.24 -2.87
C ALA A 135 -6.09 -12.01 -3.38
N GLY A 136 -6.35 -10.83 -3.99
CA GLY A 136 -7.63 -10.50 -4.58
C GLY A 136 -8.06 -11.47 -5.69
N ASP A 137 -7.14 -11.83 -6.58
CA ASP A 137 -7.40 -12.79 -7.66
C ASP A 137 -7.75 -14.19 -7.12
N ALA A 138 -7.15 -14.60 -6.00
CA ALA A 138 -7.42 -15.90 -5.39
C ALA A 138 -8.79 -15.96 -4.71
N ILE A 139 -9.24 -14.87 -4.08
CA ILE A 139 -10.49 -14.84 -3.30
C ILE A 139 -11.72 -14.50 -4.14
N LYS A 140 -11.56 -13.70 -5.20
CA LYS A 140 -12.70 -13.21 -6.01
C LYS A 140 -13.54 -14.32 -6.66
N GLU A 141 -12.94 -15.46 -6.94
CA GLU A 141 -13.64 -16.60 -7.56
C GLU A 141 -14.71 -17.21 -6.64
N TYR A 142 -14.59 -16.95 -5.32
CA TYR A 142 -15.46 -17.55 -4.31
C TYR A 142 -16.54 -16.57 -3.78
N PHE A 143 -16.48 -15.28 -4.11
CA PHE A 143 -17.44 -14.29 -3.58
C PHE A 143 -18.90 -14.58 -3.93
N ASP A 144 -19.16 -15.19 -5.09
CA ASP A 144 -20.53 -15.55 -5.51
C ASP A 144 -20.96 -16.96 -5.06
N THR A 145 -20.04 -17.80 -4.60
CA THR A 145 -20.30 -19.22 -4.38
C THR A 145 -20.07 -19.69 -2.95
N ASP A 146 -19.03 -19.17 -2.29
CA ASP A 146 -18.60 -19.62 -0.96
C ASP A 146 -17.79 -18.51 -0.29
N CYS A 147 -18.49 -17.55 0.31
CA CYS A 147 -17.84 -16.43 0.99
C CYS A 147 -17.00 -16.86 2.20
N GLU A 148 -17.38 -17.93 2.92
CA GLU A 148 -16.56 -18.47 4.00
C GLU A 148 -15.19 -18.88 3.49
N LYS A 149 -15.16 -19.63 2.40
CA LYS A 149 -13.90 -20.04 1.76
C LYS A 149 -13.08 -18.85 1.24
N ALA A 150 -13.74 -17.83 0.70
CA ALA A 150 -13.05 -16.61 0.27
C ALA A 150 -12.33 -15.93 1.45
N PHE A 151 -13.00 -15.84 2.59
CA PHE A 151 -12.44 -15.22 3.78
C PHE A 151 -11.32 -16.05 4.40
N ASP A 152 -11.48 -17.37 4.47
CA ASP A 152 -10.42 -18.27 4.91
C ASP A 152 -9.17 -18.16 4.02
N LEU A 153 -9.34 -18.14 2.70
CA LEU A 153 -8.24 -17.93 1.77
C LEU A 153 -7.55 -16.57 1.95
N PHE A 154 -8.33 -15.52 2.25
CA PHE A 154 -7.74 -14.21 2.56
C PHE A 154 -6.88 -14.28 3.82
N ILE A 155 -7.38 -14.92 4.87
CA ILE A 155 -6.64 -15.11 6.13
C ILE A 155 -5.35 -15.91 5.86
N ASP A 156 -5.43 -17.01 5.10
CA ASP A 156 -4.27 -17.83 4.73
C ASP A 156 -3.22 -17.01 3.95
N LYS A 157 -3.66 -16.13 3.02
CA LYS A 157 -2.76 -15.22 2.31
C LYS A 157 -2.12 -14.19 3.22
N CYS A 158 -2.85 -13.67 4.19
CA CYS A 158 -2.27 -12.79 5.21
C CYS A 158 -1.18 -13.49 6.02
N GLU A 159 -1.44 -14.72 6.48
CA GLU A 159 -0.44 -15.53 7.19
C GLU A 159 0.81 -15.77 6.34
N GLU A 160 0.62 -16.19 5.10
CA GLU A 160 1.70 -16.44 4.14
C GLU A 160 2.56 -15.20 3.95
N TYR A 161 1.95 -14.06 3.63
CA TYR A 161 2.67 -12.83 3.28
C TYR A 161 3.39 -12.20 4.48
N VAL A 162 2.77 -12.21 5.65
CA VAL A 162 3.40 -11.72 6.88
C VAL A 162 4.62 -12.58 7.24
N ASN A 163 4.50 -13.91 7.14
CA ASN A 163 5.61 -14.81 7.44
C ASN A 163 6.76 -14.65 6.43
N LEU A 164 6.47 -14.60 5.14
CA LEU A 164 7.49 -14.34 4.10
C LEU A 164 8.19 -12.99 4.29
N ALA A 165 7.45 -11.96 4.62
CA ALA A 165 8.03 -10.65 4.88
C ALA A 165 8.94 -10.64 6.12
N ARG A 166 8.58 -11.40 7.17
CA ARG A 166 9.44 -11.58 8.36
C ARG A 166 10.74 -12.32 8.06
N GLU A 167 10.74 -13.17 7.05
CA GLU A 167 11.96 -13.79 6.52
C GLU A 167 12.78 -12.85 5.62
N GLY A 168 12.33 -11.62 5.41
CA GLY A 168 12.96 -10.66 4.52
C GLY A 168 12.73 -10.93 3.03
N LYS A 169 11.67 -11.67 2.69
CA LYS A 169 11.29 -12.05 1.32
C LYS A 169 9.80 -11.74 1.09
N PRO A 170 9.38 -10.48 1.12
CA PRO A 170 7.97 -10.14 0.88
C PRO A 170 7.50 -10.74 -0.45
N TYR A 171 6.25 -11.17 -0.48
CA TYR A 171 5.67 -11.78 -1.67
C TYR A 171 5.56 -10.75 -2.80
N ASP A 172 6.46 -10.85 -3.76
CA ASP A 172 6.55 -9.92 -4.88
C ASP A 172 6.79 -10.67 -6.20
N ARG A 173 6.60 -9.95 -7.29
CA ARG A 173 6.84 -10.49 -8.62
C ARG A 173 8.32 -10.89 -8.74
N SER A 174 8.59 -12.18 -8.69
CA SER A 174 9.94 -12.65 -8.96
C SER A 174 10.31 -12.31 -10.41
N LEU A 175 11.19 -11.33 -10.59
CA LEU A 175 11.85 -11.12 -11.88
C LEU A 175 12.67 -12.38 -12.17
N SER A 176 12.15 -13.25 -13.01
CA SER A 176 12.90 -14.40 -13.46
C SER A 176 14.20 -13.89 -14.08
N LEU A 177 15.34 -14.22 -13.46
CA LEU A 177 16.67 -13.82 -13.92
C LEU A 177 16.92 -14.15 -15.40
N ILE A 178 16.08 -15.03 -15.98
CA ILE A 178 16.14 -15.41 -17.39
C ILE A 178 15.84 -14.23 -18.34
N TRP A 179 15.10 -13.21 -17.89
CA TRP A 179 14.80 -12.03 -18.70
C TRP A 179 16.00 -11.11 -18.90
N ILE A 180 16.99 -11.14 -18.00
CA ILE A 180 18.22 -10.34 -18.11
C ILE A 180 19.03 -10.76 -19.33
N PRO A 181 19.41 -12.05 -19.52
CA PRO A 181 20.15 -12.45 -20.72
C PRO A 181 19.31 -12.28 -22.00
N ILE A 182 18.00 -12.50 -21.96
CA ILE A 182 17.11 -12.29 -23.11
C ILE A 182 17.13 -10.81 -23.55
N SER A 183 16.99 -9.87 -22.64
CA SER A 183 17.02 -8.43 -22.96
C SER A 183 18.39 -7.98 -23.49
N LEU A 184 19.48 -8.54 -22.97
CA LEU A 184 20.83 -8.31 -23.46
C LEU A 184 21.00 -8.79 -24.91
N VAL A 185 20.53 -9.99 -25.24
CA VAL A 185 20.60 -10.53 -26.59
C VAL A 185 19.77 -9.69 -27.56
N VAL A 186 18.54 -9.34 -27.20
CA VAL A 186 17.66 -8.49 -28.02
C VAL A 186 18.29 -7.12 -28.24
N GLY A 187 18.80 -6.48 -27.19
CA GLY A 187 19.51 -5.19 -27.30
C GLY A 187 20.74 -5.26 -28.21
N PHE A 188 21.53 -6.33 -28.12
CA PHE A 188 22.68 -6.55 -28.97
C PHE A 188 22.30 -6.72 -30.44
N VAL A 189 21.24 -7.47 -30.75
CA VAL A 189 20.73 -7.65 -32.12
C VAL A 189 20.29 -6.32 -32.72
N ILE A 190 19.49 -5.54 -31.98
CA ILE A 190 19.01 -4.22 -32.42
C ILE A 190 20.20 -3.28 -32.68
N ALA A 191 21.17 -3.22 -31.77
CA ALA A 191 22.33 -2.40 -31.91
C ALA A 191 23.13 -2.77 -33.17
N ASN A 192 23.32 -4.06 -33.48
CA ASN A 192 23.99 -4.52 -34.67
C ASN A 192 23.26 -4.13 -35.98
N ILE A 193 21.94 -4.19 -35.98
CA ILE A 193 21.10 -3.77 -37.12
C ILE A 193 21.31 -2.29 -37.39
N ILE A 194 21.25 -1.45 -36.34
CA ILE A 194 21.42 0.01 -36.45
C ILE A 194 22.85 0.34 -36.97
N VAL A 195 23.88 -0.23 -36.33
CA VAL A 195 25.25 0.00 -36.71
C VAL A 195 25.53 -0.51 -38.14
N GLY A 196 24.99 -1.67 -38.53
CA GLY A 196 25.08 -2.21 -39.88
C GLY A 196 24.43 -1.29 -40.92
N SER A 197 23.26 -0.71 -40.59
CA SER A 197 22.58 0.28 -41.43
C SER A 197 23.43 1.55 -41.61
N MET A 198 24.04 2.06 -40.54
CA MET A 198 24.92 3.22 -40.61
C MET A 198 26.20 2.94 -41.44
N LYS A 199 26.82 1.77 -41.25
CA LYS A 199 27.98 1.34 -42.06
C LYS A 199 27.66 1.25 -43.56
N LYS A 200 26.43 0.77 -43.91
CA LYS A 200 25.99 0.74 -45.32
C LYS A 200 25.90 2.14 -45.93
N LYS A 201 25.40 3.13 -45.16
CA LYS A 201 25.34 4.52 -45.63
C LYS A 201 26.71 5.14 -45.83
N LEU A 202 27.68 4.82 -44.95
CA LEU A 202 29.09 5.28 -45.09
C LEU A 202 29.83 4.63 -46.28
N LYS A 203 29.48 3.39 -46.64
CA LYS A 203 30.07 2.72 -47.82
C LYS A 203 29.53 3.24 -49.15
N SER A 204 28.46 4.02 -49.19
CA SER A 204 27.94 4.63 -50.41
C SER A 204 28.78 5.83 -50.89
N VAL A 205 29.64 6.39 -50.01
CA VAL A 205 30.60 7.42 -50.40
C VAL A 205 31.83 6.72 -50.98
N ARG A 206 31.89 6.56 -52.30
CA ARG A 206 33.13 6.22 -53.00
C ARG A 206 34.06 7.39 -52.91
N SER A 207 35.28 7.18 -52.41
CA SER A 207 36.34 8.14 -52.56
C SER A 207 36.55 8.34 -54.06
N GLN A 208 36.29 9.52 -54.55
CA GLN A 208 36.47 9.84 -55.96
C GLN A 208 37.96 10.09 -56.20
N ALA A 209 38.65 9.07 -56.64
CA ALA A 209 40.07 9.15 -56.94
C ALA A 209 40.42 10.21 -58.03
N ALA A 210 39.39 10.71 -58.71
CA ALA A 210 39.48 11.74 -59.72
C ALA A 210 39.48 13.18 -59.22
N ALA A 211 39.32 13.44 -57.90
CA ALA A 211 39.35 14.80 -57.35
C ALA A 211 40.72 15.47 -57.56
N SER A 212 41.79 14.69 -57.64
CA SER A 212 43.13 15.19 -57.98
C SER A 212 43.21 15.76 -59.39
N SER A 213 42.32 15.35 -60.31
CA SER A 213 42.34 15.88 -61.71
C SER A 213 41.77 17.29 -61.85
N TYR A 214 41.04 17.79 -60.78
CA TYR A 214 40.52 19.14 -60.75
C TYR A 214 41.45 20.12 -60.02
N VAL A 215 42.48 19.62 -59.35
CA VAL A 215 43.44 20.47 -58.66
C VAL A 215 44.58 20.74 -59.66
N ARG A 216 44.74 22.00 -60.08
CA ARG A 216 45.90 22.42 -60.86
C ARG A 216 47.13 22.36 -59.94
N GLU A 217 48.14 21.62 -60.32
CA GLU A 217 49.37 21.53 -59.52
C GLU A 217 49.89 22.95 -59.25
N ASP A 218 50.30 23.20 -57.99
CA ASP A 218 50.72 24.49 -57.45
C ASP A 218 49.67 25.62 -57.37
N SER A 219 48.38 25.35 -57.52
CA SER A 219 47.35 26.36 -57.41
C SER A 219 46.80 26.57 -55.97
N LEU A 220 47.14 25.68 -55.03
CA LEU A 220 46.72 25.79 -53.63
C LEU A 220 47.84 26.46 -52.82
N ASN A 221 47.71 27.76 -52.58
CA ASN A 221 48.59 28.48 -51.68
C ASN A 221 47.84 28.84 -50.42
N ILE A 222 47.99 28.07 -49.32
CA ILE A 222 47.40 28.31 -48.04
C ILE A 222 48.25 29.36 -47.32
N THR A 223 47.81 30.58 -47.28
CA THR A 223 48.48 31.70 -46.61
C THR A 223 48.19 31.85 -45.13
N ASP A 224 47.10 31.26 -44.65
CA ASP A 224 46.76 31.20 -43.23
C ASP A 224 45.90 29.93 -42.96
N SER A 225 46.25 29.17 -41.96
CA SER A 225 45.47 28.00 -41.49
C SER A 225 45.23 28.18 -40.01
N ARG A 226 43.97 28.47 -39.66
CA ARG A 226 43.53 28.57 -38.28
C ARG A 226 42.42 27.60 -38.01
N ASP A 227 42.57 26.83 -36.96
CA ASP A 227 41.51 26.01 -36.38
C ASP A 227 40.86 26.83 -35.29
N ILE A 228 39.65 27.32 -35.54
CA ILE A 228 38.89 28.14 -34.58
C ILE A 228 37.77 27.28 -34.02
N TYR A 229 37.92 26.90 -32.75
CA TYR A 229 36.83 26.31 -32.00
C TYR A 229 35.76 27.39 -31.70
N LEU A 230 34.59 27.29 -32.32
CA LEU A 230 33.57 28.32 -32.20
C LEU A 230 32.78 28.20 -30.89
N TYR A 231 32.20 27.06 -30.63
CA TYR A 231 31.50 26.74 -29.34
C TYR A 231 31.01 25.31 -29.36
N ALA A 232 30.76 24.77 -28.18
CA ALA A 232 29.96 23.57 -27.99
C ALA A 232 28.71 23.91 -27.18
N THR A 233 27.53 23.53 -27.68
CA THR A 233 26.30 23.64 -26.92
C THR A 233 26.00 22.31 -26.28
N VAL A 234 25.99 22.27 -24.94
CA VAL A 234 25.56 21.10 -24.17
C VAL A 234 24.15 21.39 -23.66
N THR A 235 23.14 20.79 -24.26
CA THR A 235 21.78 20.80 -23.75
C THR A 235 21.64 19.66 -22.76
N ARG A 236 21.40 19.98 -21.50
CA ARG A 236 21.04 19.00 -20.46
C ARG A 236 19.55 18.96 -20.36
N THR A 237 18.95 17.88 -20.78
CA THR A 237 17.55 17.55 -20.46
C THR A 237 17.57 16.77 -19.15
N ALA A 238 16.88 17.28 -18.13
CA ALA A 238 16.67 16.51 -16.91
C ALA A 238 15.94 15.23 -17.29
N LYS A 239 16.47 14.08 -16.87
CA LYS A 239 15.77 12.80 -16.99
C LYS A 239 14.50 12.94 -16.14
N PRO A 240 13.30 12.63 -16.66
CA PRO A 240 12.13 12.51 -15.82
C PRO A 240 12.47 11.55 -14.68
N ASP A 241 12.11 11.92 -13.45
CA ASP A 241 12.16 10.99 -12.33
C ASP A 241 11.13 9.89 -12.62
N ASP A 242 11.62 8.78 -13.15
CA ASP A 242 10.85 7.55 -13.18
C ASP A 242 10.72 7.08 -11.73
N SER A 243 9.64 7.49 -11.06
CA SER A 243 9.16 6.84 -9.86
C SER A 243 8.54 5.48 -10.24
N SER A 244 9.27 4.65 -10.96
CA SER A 244 8.96 3.25 -11.08
C SER A 244 9.45 2.59 -9.80
N SER A 245 8.54 2.42 -8.84
CA SER A 245 8.76 1.56 -7.69
C SER A 245 9.08 0.16 -8.18
N SER A 246 10.33 -0.20 -8.14
CA SER A 246 10.76 -1.57 -8.30
C SER A 246 10.33 -2.35 -7.06
N GLY A 247 9.23 -3.13 -7.15
CA GLY A 247 8.81 -4.08 -6.13
C GLY A 247 8.60 -3.46 -4.73
N GLY A 248 7.35 -3.27 -4.33
CA GLY A 248 6.98 -2.69 -3.06
C GLY A 248 5.48 -2.45 -3.02
N SER A 249 5.01 -1.81 -1.96
CA SER A 249 3.63 -1.36 -1.84
C SER A 249 3.55 0.13 -2.14
N SER A 250 2.63 0.52 -3.01
CA SER A 250 2.26 1.91 -3.16
C SER A 250 1.53 2.37 -1.90
N THR A 251 1.82 3.59 -1.46
CA THR A 251 1.25 4.13 -0.22
C THR A 251 0.55 5.45 -0.46
N HIS A 252 -0.49 5.70 0.36
CA HIS A 252 -1.24 6.94 0.40
C HIS A 252 -1.51 7.34 1.86
N THR A 253 -2.12 8.50 2.05
CA THR A 253 -2.46 8.99 3.39
C THR A 253 -3.97 9.03 3.55
N SER A 254 -4.48 8.37 4.61
CA SER A 254 -5.91 8.36 4.94
C SER A 254 -6.38 9.69 5.53
N SER A 255 -7.68 9.84 5.73
CA SER A 255 -8.30 11.03 6.34
C SER A 255 -7.83 11.25 7.78
N SER A 256 -7.42 10.21 8.48
CA SER A 256 -6.85 10.28 9.84
C SER A 256 -5.41 10.80 9.87
N GLY A 257 -4.75 10.97 8.71
CA GLY A 257 -3.35 11.32 8.58
C GLY A 257 -2.40 10.12 8.67
N ALA A 258 -2.91 8.90 8.73
CA ALA A 258 -2.09 7.69 8.75
C ALA A 258 -1.67 7.27 7.34
N THR A 259 -0.52 6.58 7.24
CA THR A 259 -0.06 5.99 5.99
C THR A 259 -0.64 4.60 5.83
N HIS A 260 -1.27 4.38 4.70
CA HIS A 260 -1.82 3.10 4.26
C HIS A 260 -1.18 2.66 2.94
N GLY A 261 -1.15 1.37 2.71
CA GLY A 261 -1.00 0.77 1.40
C GLY A 261 -2.31 0.10 1.04
N GLY A 262 -2.46 -0.32 -0.20
CA GLY A 262 -3.69 -1.00 -0.55
C GLY A 262 -3.87 -1.15 -2.05
N GLY A 263 -4.91 -1.88 -2.40
CA GLY A 263 -5.33 -2.07 -3.78
C GLY A 263 -6.64 -2.81 -3.84
N GLY A 264 -7.30 -2.73 -4.96
CA GLY A 264 -8.61 -3.31 -5.13
C GLY A 264 -8.90 -3.72 -6.58
N GLY A 265 -10.06 -4.31 -6.77
CA GLY A 265 -10.52 -4.75 -8.07
C GLY A 265 -12.02 -5.01 -8.09
N SER A 266 -12.48 -5.54 -9.21
CA SER A 266 -13.86 -6.00 -9.43
C SER A 266 -13.88 -7.50 -9.70
N PHE A 267 -15.05 -8.11 -9.53
CA PHE A 267 -15.30 -9.54 -9.74
C PHE A 267 -16.63 -9.79 -10.44
#